data_e10cd1470f74d4badd0c158119ae473b
#
_entry.id   e10cd1470f74d4badd0c158119ae473b
#
_cell.length_a   1.000
_cell.length_b   1.000
_cell.length_c   1.000
_cell.angle_alpha   90.00
_cell.angle_beta   90.00
_cell.angle_gamma   90.00
#
_symmetry.space_group_name_H-M   'P 1'
#
loop_
_entity.id
_entity.type
_entity.pdbx_description
1 polymer ?
#
loop_
_entity_poly.entity_id
_entity_poly.type
_entity_poly.pdbx_seq_one_letter_code
_entity_poly.pdbx_strand_id
1 'polypeptide(L)'
;TAQSRQEAQESGKKWFPCNKGGSFRKWYGNNDFLVNWKNDGEEIRAFKDENGKLRSRPQNMDFYFREGITWSTLSIGQLSMRFSPKGHLFETKGSVLFFNSEEMLIYVLGLVNSVVIYELLQVLCPTVDFHEGPIGKIPVLISHDDMDLVIRVVHQNIEASKQDWDSYETSWDFKQSLLVNGKNLTAAYT
;
A
#
# COMPACT_ATOMS: atom_id res chain seq x y z
N THR A 1 -11.42 1.17 -11.82
CA THR A 1 -10.15 0.45 -11.67
C THR A 1 -10.35 -1.03 -11.97
N ALA A 2 -9.42 -1.63 -12.71
CA ALA A 2 -9.46 -3.07 -12.95
C ALA A 2 -9.10 -3.84 -11.66
N GLN A 3 -9.69 -5.01 -11.45
CA GLN A 3 -9.45 -5.83 -10.27
C GLN A 3 -8.62 -7.10 -10.59
N SER A 4 -8.27 -7.27 -11.87
CA SER A 4 -7.44 -8.37 -12.35
C SER A 4 -6.66 -7.96 -13.59
N ARG A 5 -5.63 -8.74 -13.95
CA ARG A 5 -4.87 -8.55 -15.19
C ARG A 5 -5.75 -8.66 -16.43
N GLN A 6 -6.69 -9.60 -16.42
CA GLN A 6 -7.63 -9.80 -17.51
C GLN A 6 -8.52 -8.57 -17.70
N GLU A 7 -9.15 -8.07 -16.63
CA GLU A 7 -9.95 -6.85 -16.68
C GLU A 7 -9.13 -5.63 -17.13
N ALA A 8 -7.88 -5.52 -16.66
CA ALA A 8 -6.99 -4.45 -17.07
C ALA A 8 -6.73 -4.46 -18.57
N GLN A 9 -6.49 -5.64 -19.14
CA GLN A 9 -6.27 -5.83 -20.57
C GLN A 9 -7.54 -5.54 -21.38
N GLU A 10 -8.69 -6.08 -20.96
CA GLU A 10 -9.98 -5.88 -21.61
C GLU A 10 -10.46 -4.42 -21.55
N SER A 11 -10.09 -3.68 -20.52
CA SER A 11 -10.46 -2.27 -20.35
C SER A 11 -9.84 -1.34 -21.42
N GLY A 12 -8.77 -1.75 -22.09
CA GLY A 12 -7.99 -0.94 -23.01
C GLY A 12 -7.32 0.29 -22.38
N LYS A 13 -7.41 0.45 -21.04
CA LYS A 13 -6.80 1.58 -20.33
C LYS A 13 -5.29 1.46 -20.32
N LYS A 14 -4.61 2.63 -20.25
CA LYS A 14 -3.16 2.71 -20.26
C LYS A 14 -2.57 2.80 -18.85
N TRP A 15 -3.18 3.58 -17.96
CA TRP A 15 -2.62 3.97 -16.67
C TRP A 15 -3.34 3.27 -15.53
N PHE A 16 -2.56 2.64 -14.65
CA PHE A 16 -3.06 1.92 -13.49
C PHE A 16 -2.30 2.33 -12.23
N PRO A 17 -2.96 2.33 -11.06
CA PRO A 17 -2.33 2.60 -9.78
C PRO A 17 -1.15 1.69 -9.50
N CYS A 18 -0.09 2.24 -8.88
CA CYS A 18 1.10 1.48 -8.55
C CYS A 18 1.64 1.85 -7.16
N ASN A 19 1.81 0.85 -6.30
CA ASN A 19 2.49 1.02 -5.03
C ASN A 19 3.98 1.26 -5.25
N LYS A 20 4.49 2.42 -4.85
CA LYS A 20 5.88 2.83 -5.03
C LYS A 20 6.58 3.24 -3.72
N GLY A 21 5.91 3.12 -2.61
CA GLY A 21 6.37 3.67 -1.34
C GLY A 21 5.92 5.13 -1.16
N GLY A 22 6.67 5.91 -0.40
CA GLY A 22 6.35 7.31 -0.09
C GLY A 22 6.72 7.69 1.33
N SER A 23 6.23 8.84 1.81
CA SER A 23 6.45 9.35 3.16
C SER A 23 5.85 8.42 4.22
N PHE A 24 6.24 8.66 5.48
CA PHE A 24 5.66 7.94 6.61
C PHE A 24 4.14 8.14 6.66
N ARG A 25 3.39 7.04 6.53
CA ARG A 25 1.94 7.04 6.65
C ARG A 25 1.46 5.63 6.99
N LYS A 26 0.76 5.47 8.10
CA LYS A 26 0.13 4.18 8.49
C LYS A 26 -1.28 4.08 7.91
N TRP A 27 -1.77 2.87 7.78
CA TRP A 27 -3.14 2.45 7.48
C TRP A 27 -3.58 2.66 6.04
N TYR A 28 -3.47 3.86 5.46
CA TYR A 28 -3.88 4.19 4.08
C TYR A 28 -3.15 5.40 3.52
N GLY A 29 -2.98 5.49 2.20
CA GLY A 29 -2.42 6.62 1.46
C GLY A 29 -1.15 6.30 0.68
N ASN A 30 -0.48 7.32 0.16
CA ASN A 30 0.62 7.25 -0.81
C ASN A 30 0.20 6.56 -2.12
N ASN A 31 -1.05 6.80 -2.56
CA ASN A 31 -1.66 6.21 -3.76
C ASN A 31 -1.64 7.23 -4.92
N ASP A 32 -0.50 7.85 -5.18
CA ASP A 32 -0.32 8.96 -6.14
C ASP A 32 0.43 8.57 -7.42
N PHE A 33 0.92 7.32 -7.51
CA PHE A 33 1.65 6.85 -8.68
C PHE A 33 0.80 6.04 -9.64
N LEU A 34 1.02 6.27 -10.93
CA LEU A 34 0.47 5.49 -12.03
C LEU A 34 1.58 4.84 -12.83
N VAL A 35 1.31 3.66 -13.35
CA VAL A 35 2.19 2.95 -14.27
C VAL A 35 1.47 2.66 -15.58
N ASN A 36 2.19 2.75 -16.70
CA ASN A 36 1.67 2.32 -18.00
C ASN A 36 1.61 0.78 -18.05
N TRP A 37 0.42 0.22 -17.90
CA TRP A 37 0.19 -1.22 -17.96
C TRP A 37 -0.73 -1.62 -19.11
N LYS A 38 -0.78 -0.81 -20.18
CA LYS A 38 -1.56 -1.13 -21.38
C LYS A 38 -1.11 -2.46 -21.97
N ASN A 39 -2.05 -3.26 -22.46
CA ASN A 39 -1.79 -4.56 -23.07
C ASN A 39 -0.95 -5.48 -22.16
N ASP A 40 -1.32 -5.57 -20.88
CA ASP A 40 -0.58 -6.38 -19.88
C ASP A 40 0.89 -5.96 -19.73
N GLY A 41 1.17 -4.66 -19.81
CA GLY A 41 2.50 -4.09 -19.63
C GLY A 41 3.46 -4.31 -20.81
N GLU A 42 2.94 -4.44 -22.01
CA GLU A 42 3.71 -4.73 -23.25
C GLU A 42 4.93 -3.81 -23.39
N GLU A 43 4.77 -2.48 -23.26
CA GLU A 43 5.87 -1.53 -23.39
C GLU A 43 6.95 -1.76 -22.32
N ILE A 44 6.55 -2.01 -21.07
CA ILE A 44 7.49 -2.26 -19.97
C ILE A 44 8.23 -3.59 -20.18
N ARG A 45 7.51 -4.64 -20.54
CA ARG A 45 8.07 -5.98 -20.75
C ARG A 45 9.02 -6.05 -21.95
N ALA A 46 8.81 -5.20 -22.95
CA ALA A 46 9.65 -5.10 -24.14
C ALA A 46 10.75 -4.04 -24.04
N PHE A 47 10.82 -3.27 -22.94
CA PHE A 47 11.75 -2.15 -22.80
C PHE A 47 13.21 -2.60 -22.80
N LYS A 48 13.98 -2.13 -23.78
CA LYS A 48 15.40 -2.47 -23.98
C LYS A 48 16.25 -1.21 -24.03
N ASP A 49 17.52 -1.34 -23.67
CA ASP A 49 18.52 -0.31 -23.87
C ASP A 49 19.04 -0.28 -25.33
N GLU A 50 19.97 0.66 -25.61
CA GLU A 50 20.60 0.84 -26.91
C GLU A 50 21.33 -0.42 -27.41
N ASN A 51 21.75 -1.28 -26.49
CA ASN A 51 22.44 -2.55 -26.79
C ASN A 51 21.47 -3.76 -26.92
N GLY A 52 20.15 -3.50 -26.91
CA GLY A 52 19.13 -4.55 -27.00
C GLY A 52 18.91 -5.35 -25.72
N LYS A 53 19.51 -4.96 -24.59
CA LYS A 53 19.34 -5.63 -23.29
C LYS A 53 18.05 -5.16 -22.63
N LEU A 54 17.23 -6.12 -22.14
CA LEU A 54 16.04 -5.84 -21.35
C LEU A 54 16.39 -5.03 -20.08
N ARG A 55 15.71 -3.90 -19.90
CA ARG A 55 15.91 -2.96 -18.79
C ARG A 55 14.78 -3.04 -17.77
N SER A 56 13.69 -3.73 -18.06
CA SER A 56 12.57 -3.93 -17.16
C SER A 56 12.21 -5.42 -17.10
N ARG A 57 11.92 -5.88 -15.89
CA ARG A 57 11.54 -7.26 -15.62
C ARG A 57 10.42 -7.29 -14.57
N PRO A 58 9.16 -7.11 -14.97
CA PRO A 58 8.03 -7.29 -14.05
C PRO A 58 8.05 -8.69 -13.45
N GLN A 59 7.94 -8.79 -12.13
CA GLN A 59 7.93 -10.06 -11.40
C GLN A 59 6.61 -10.20 -10.64
N ASN A 60 6.27 -11.44 -10.29
CA ASN A 60 5.09 -11.76 -9.49
C ASN A 60 3.79 -11.18 -10.07
N MET A 61 3.68 -11.15 -11.39
CA MET A 61 2.56 -10.55 -12.10
C MET A 61 1.20 -11.17 -11.75
N ASP A 62 1.17 -12.41 -11.26
CA ASP A 62 -0.05 -13.11 -10.82
C ASP A 62 -0.64 -12.52 -9.54
N PHE A 63 0.13 -11.67 -8.84
CA PHE A 63 -0.32 -10.94 -7.65
C PHE A 63 -0.76 -9.51 -7.95
N TYR A 64 -0.59 -9.01 -9.18
CA TYR A 64 -1.03 -7.67 -9.55
C TYR A 64 -2.55 -7.55 -9.43
N PHE A 65 -3.01 -6.36 -9.07
CA PHE A 65 -4.41 -6.00 -8.85
C PHE A 65 -5.08 -6.63 -7.63
N ARG A 66 -4.38 -7.45 -6.86
CA ARG A 66 -4.87 -8.00 -5.59
C ARG A 66 -4.69 -6.98 -4.47
N GLU A 67 -5.58 -7.05 -3.48
CA GLU A 67 -5.41 -6.31 -2.22
C GLU A 67 -4.30 -6.89 -1.36
N GLY A 68 -3.69 -6.06 -0.53
CA GLY A 68 -2.60 -6.48 0.32
C GLY A 68 -2.16 -5.41 1.32
N ILE A 69 -1.04 -5.66 1.99
CA ILE A 69 -0.38 -4.70 2.87
C ILE A 69 0.88 -4.20 2.17
N THR A 70 0.96 -2.89 1.91
CA THR A 70 2.12 -2.27 1.27
C THR A 70 2.92 -1.42 2.25
N TRP A 71 4.21 -1.27 1.98
CA TRP A 71 5.10 -0.36 2.73
C TRP A 71 6.15 0.26 1.84
N SER A 72 6.82 1.29 2.35
CA SER A 72 8.00 1.87 1.71
C SER A 72 9.23 1.07 2.17
N THR A 73 9.92 0.38 1.25
CA THR A 73 11.10 -0.42 1.61
C THR A 73 12.24 0.45 2.12
N LEU A 74 12.33 1.69 1.66
CA LEU A 74 13.30 2.67 2.15
C LEU A 74 12.56 3.72 3.00
N SER A 75 12.85 3.77 4.29
CA SER A 75 12.24 4.71 5.22
C SER A 75 13.24 5.18 6.27
N ILE A 76 13.36 6.49 6.46
CA ILE A 76 14.13 7.07 7.56
C ILE A 76 13.20 7.11 8.78
N GLY A 77 13.45 6.26 9.76
CA GLY A 77 12.66 6.16 10.99
C GLY A 77 11.76 4.93 11.06
N GLN A 78 10.53 5.11 11.48
CA GLN A 78 9.61 3.99 11.69
C GLN A 78 9.11 3.39 10.37
N LEU A 79 9.01 2.06 10.33
CA LEU A 79 8.23 1.37 9.32
C LEU A 79 6.75 1.77 9.48
N SER A 80 6.09 2.00 8.36
CA SER A 80 4.65 2.23 8.30
C SER A 80 4.04 1.37 7.21
N MET A 81 3.03 0.61 7.58
CA MET A 81 2.33 -0.27 6.65
C MET A 81 0.91 0.23 6.38
N ARG A 82 0.48 0.05 5.14
CA ARG A 82 -0.78 0.58 4.63
C ARG A 82 -1.59 -0.51 3.93
N PHE A 83 -2.89 -0.43 4.04
CA PHE A 83 -3.79 -1.20 3.20
C PHE A 83 -3.65 -0.75 1.74
N SER A 84 -3.40 -1.69 0.85
CA SER A 84 -3.41 -1.49 -0.60
C SER A 84 -4.68 -2.12 -1.16
N PRO A 85 -5.63 -1.33 -1.67
CA PRO A 85 -6.87 -1.87 -2.23
C PRO A 85 -6.63 -2.63 -3.54
N LYS A 86 -7.64 -3.38 -3.98
CA LYS A 86 -7.63 -4.01 -5.30
C LYS A 86 -7.41 -2.96 -6.40
N GLY A 87 -6.77 -3.38 -7.48
CA GLY A 87 -6.55 -2.51 -8.63
C GLY A 87 -5.16 -1.87 -8.71
N HIS A 88 -4.29 -2.18 -7.76
CA HIS A 88 -2.91 -1.68 -7.74
C HIS A 88 -1.91 -2.70 -8.28
N LEU A 89 -0.93 -2.20 -9.02
CA LEU A 89 0.33 -2.88 -9.24
C LEU A 89 1.32 -2.50 -8.13
N PHE A 90 2.50 -3.11 -8.14
CA PHE A 90 3.56 -2.82 -7.18
C PHE A 90 4.94 -2.96 -7.82
N GLU A 91 5.91 -2.28 -7.24
CA GLU A 91 7.32 -2.35 -7.63
C GLU A 91 8.21 -2.48 -6.38
N THR A 92 9.53 -2.63 -6.57
CA THR A 92 10.47 -2.96 -5.50
C THR A 92 10.52 -1.99 -4.32
N LYS A 93 10.11 -0.74 -4.50
CA LYS A 93 10.09 0.26 -3.41
C LYS A 93 8.72 0.36 -2.71
N GLY A 94 7.72 -0.29 -3.27
CA GLY A 94 6.37 -0.42 -2.73
C GLY A 94 5.95 -1.88 -2.63
N SER A 95 6.76 -2.69 -1.94
CA SER A 95 6.51 -4.13 -1.74
C SER A 95 5.16 -4.38 -1.09
N VAL A 96 4.59 -5.56 -1.36
CA VAL A 96 3.25 -5.92 -0.87
C VAL A 96 3.26 -7.33 -0.26
N LEU A 97 2.60 -7.48 0.89
CA LEU A 97 2.23 -8.77 1.46
C LEU A 97 0.81 -9.14 1.02
N PHE A 98 0.61 -10.39 0.65
CA PHE A 98 -0.67 -10.91 0.20
C PHE A 98 -1.17 -12.00 1.15
N PHE A 99 -2.49 -12.08 1.30
CA PHE A 99 -3.17 -13.04 2.17
C PHE A 99 -4.27 -13.76 1.40
N ASN A 100 -4.66 -14.94 1.89
CA ASN A 100 -5.76 -15.71 1.33
C ASN A 100 -7.12 -15.34 1.94
N SER A 101 -7.12 -14.54 3.00
CA SER A 101 -8.29 -14.08 3.75
C SER A 101 -8.16 -12.60 4.03
N GLU A 102 -9.21 -11.82 3.79
CA GLU A 102 -9.30 -10.41 4.14
C GLU A 102 -9.18 -10.22 5.66
N GLU A 103 -9.82 -11.08 6.43
CA GLU A 103 -9.75 -11.09 7.89
C GLU A 103 -8.30 -11.16 8.38
N MET A 104 -7.50 -12.09 7.85
CA MET A 104 -6.09 -12.24 8.17
C MET A 104 -5.27 -11.04 7.71
N LEU A 105 -5.54 -10.47 6.53
CA LEU A 105 -4.90 -9.27 6.04
C LEU A 105 -5.09 -8.11 7.02
N ILE A 106 -6.33 -7.84 7.43
CA ILE A 106 -6.66 -6.74 8.34
C ILE A 106 -6.08 -6.98 9.73
N TYR A 107 -6.15 -8.21 10.26
CA TYR A 107 -5.54 -8.57 11.54
C TYR A 107 -4.02 -8.33 11.53
N VAL A 108 -3.32 -8.83 10.49
CA VAL A 108 -1.86 -8.66 10.37
C VAL A 108 -1.50 -7.20 10.14
N LEU A 109 -2.29 -6.41 9.42
CA LEU A 109 -2.06 -4.96 9.29
C LEU A 109 -2.07 -4.27 10.67
N GLY A 110 -2.96 -4.69 11.58
CA GLY A 110 -2.95 -4.23 12.98
C GLY A 110 -1.65 -4.59 13.68
N LEU A 111 -1.25 -5.85 13.60
CA LEU A 111 -0.05 -6.37 14.23
C LEU A 111 1.21 -5.62 13.75
N VAL A 112 1.42 -5.51 12.44
CA VAL A 112 2.65 -4.92 11.87
C VAL A 112 2.77 -3.41 12.10
N ASN A 113 1.67 -2.72 12.38
CA ASN A 113 1.66 -1.32 12.77
C ASN A 113 1.75 -1.08 14.29
N SER A 114 1.80 -2.16 15.09
CA SER A 114 1.90 -2.07 16.54
C SER A 114 3.29 -1.61 17.01
N VAL A 115 3.34 -1.06 18.23
CA VAL A 115 4.61 -0.67 18.87
C VAL A 115 5.51 -1.89 19.12
N VAL A 116 4.93 -3.05 19.40
CA VAL A 116 5.69 -4.28 19.64
C VAL A 116 6.48 -4.72 18.43
N ILE A 117 5.87 -4.69 17.24
CA ILE A 117 6.57 -5.01 16.00
C ILE A 117 7.58 -3.93 15.62
N TYR A 118 7.29 -2.66 15.92
CA TYR A 118 8.28 -1.61 15.74
C TYR A 118 9.57 -1.88 16.54
N GLU A 119 9.47 -2.20 17.83
CA GLU A 119 10.63 -2.53 18.67
C GLU A 119 11.36 -3.80 18.18
N LEU A 120 10.62 -4.83 17.77
CA LEU A 120 11.20 -6.04 17.19
C LEU A 120 12.00 -5.74 15.92
N LEU A 121 11.49 -4.89 15.06
CA LEU A 121 12.16 -4.51 13.82
C LEU A 121 13.44 -3.71 14.02
N GLN A 122 13.57 -2.96 15.12
CA GLN A 122 14.85 -2.32 15.47
C GLN A 122 15.99 -3.35 15.63
N VAL A 123 15.64 -4.57 16.04
CA VAL A 123 16.62 -5.68 16.18
C VAL A 123 16.78 -6.45 14.87
N LEU A 124 15.68 -6.77 14.19
CA LEU A 124 15.68 -7.57 12.97
C LEU A 124 16.20 -6.82 11.74
N CYS A 125 15.99 -5.50 11.70
CA CYS A 125 16.32 -4.65 10.58
C CYS A 125 16.93 -3.33 11.08
N PRO A 126 18.19 -3.33 11.54
CA PRO A 126 18.84 -2.15 12.11
C PRO A 126 19.20 -1.09 11.06
N THR A 127 18.80 -1.28 9.82
CA THR A 127 19.01 -0.36 8.70
C THR A 127 17.72 0.35 8.33
N VAL A 128 17.84 1.38 7.51
CA VAL A 128 16.68 2.14 6.97
C VAL A 128 15.98 1.42 5.79
N ASP A 129 16.42 0.23 5.44
CA ASP A 129 15.91 -0.53 4.29
C ASP A 129 15.14 -1.79 4.75
N PHE A 130 13.83 -1.68 4.73
CA PHE A 130 12.89 -2.71 5.18
C PHE A 130 12.52 -3.66 4.03
N HIS A 131 13.49 -4.51 3.64
CA HIS A 131 13.27 -5.52 2.62
C HIS A 131 12.30 -6.63 3.07
N GLU A 132 11.83 -7.41 2.12
CA GLU A 132 10.88 -8.51 2.32
C GLU A 132 11.43 -9.58 3.28
N GLY A 133 12.76 -9.80 3.30
CA GLY A 133 13.41 -10.82 4.13
C GLY A 133 13.19 -10.62 5.63
N PRO A 134 13.55 -9.47 6.23
CA PRO A 134 13.23 -9.16 7.62
C PRO A 134 11.72 -9.12 7.91
N ILE A 135 10.93 -8.53 7.02
CA ILE A 135 9.48 -8.44 7.18
C ILE A 135 8.85 -9.84 7.23
N GLY A 136 9.30 -10.77 6.37
CA GLY A 136 8.82 -12.15 6.36
C GLY A 136 9.21 -12.97 7.60
N LYS A 137 10.06 -12.46 8.50
CA LYS A 137 10.43 -13.08 9.77
C LYS A 137 9.62 -12.58 10.97
N ILE A 138 8.75 -11.62 10.77
CA ILE A 138 7.87 -11.12 11.84
C ILE A 138 6.99 -12.27 12.33
N PRO A 139 7.02 -12.61 13.63
CA PRO A 139 6.14 -13.64 14.17
C PRO A 139 4.69 -13.15 14.17
N VAL A 140 3.80 -13.92 13.57
CA VAL A 140 2.36 -13.65 13.59
C VAL A 140 1.73 -14.47 14.71
N LEU A 141 1.38 -13.79 15.80
CA LEU A 141 0.64 -14.37 16.92
C LEU A 141 -0.84 -14.05 16.73
N ILE A 142 -1.68 -15.08 16.70
CA ILE A 142 -3.11 -14.95 16.48
C ILE A 142 -3.83 -15.17 17.82
N SER A 143 -4.56 -14.14 18.28
CA SER A 143 -5.52 -14.24 19.39
C SER A 143 -6.91 -14.36 18.77
N HIS A 144 -7.52 -15.53 18.88
CA HIS A 144 -8.88 -15.73 18.36
C HIS A 144 -9.91 -14.92 19.18
N ASP A 145 -9.67 -14.73 20.47
CA ASP A 145 -10.59 -14.00 21.35
C ASP A 145 -10.63 -12.50 21.04
N ASP A 146 -9.52 -11.94 20.57
CA ASP A 146 -9.39 -10.50 20.29
C ASP A 146 -9.51 -10.17 18.79
N MET A 147 -9.63 -11.17 17.92
CA MET A 147 -9.58 -10.98 16.47
C MET A 147 -10.61 -9.97 15.96
N ASP A 148 -11.86 -10.12 16.36
CA ASP A 148 -12.95 -9.21 15.96
C ASP A 148 -12.72 -7.77 16.44
N LEU A 149 -12.17 -7.61 17.64
CA LEU A 149 -11.83 -6.29 18.16
C LEU A 149 -10.72 -5.64 17.33
N VAL A 150 -9.64 -6.39 17.04
CA VAL A 150 -8.50 -5.91 16.26
C VAL A 150 -8.96 -5.51 14.88
N ILE A 151 -9.71 -6.37 14.18
CA ILE A 151 -10.24 -6.11 12.83
C ILE A 151 -11.08 -4.82 12.82
N ARG A 152 -12.00 -4.67 13.75
CA ARG A 152 -12.83 -3.47 13.84
C ARG A 152 -12.02 -2.20 14.04
N VAL A 153 -11.04 -2.21 14.95
CA VAL A 153 -10.17 -1.05 15.22
C VAL A 153 -9.30 -0.73 14.00
N VAL A 154 -8.78 -1.75 13.31
CA VAL A 154 -7.96 -1.55 12.11
C VAL A 154 -8.78 -0.94 10.98
N HIS A 155 -10.02 -1.40 10.75
CA HIS A 155 -10.92 -0.78 9.77
C HIS A 155 -11.19 0.70 10.09
N GLN A 156 -11.43 1.04 11.36
CA GLN A 156 -11.60 2.43 11.78
C GLN A 156 -10.36 3.29 11.47
N ASN A 157 -9.16 2.74 11.70
CA ASN A 157 -7.91 3.41 11.39
C ASN A 157 -7.69 3.57 9.88
N ILE A 158 -8.01 2.55 9.07
CA ILE A 158 -7.96 2.64 7.60
C ILE A 158 -8.89 3.74 7.12
N GLU A 159 -10.14 3.75 7.59
CA GLU A 159 -11.15 4.74 7.18
C GLU A 159 -10.73 6.15 7.57
N ALA A 160 -10.28 6.37 8.81
CA ALA A 160 -9.80 7.68 9.26
C ALA A 160 -8.59 8.16 8.42
N SER A 161 -7.63 7.26 8.14
CA SER A 161 -6.46 7.58 7.31
C SER A 161 -6.84 7.83 5.85
N LYS A 162 -7.88 7.15 5.35
CA LYS A 162 -8.40 7.37 4.00
C LYS A 162 -9.08 8.74 3.91
N GLN A 163 -9.92 9.10 4.87
CA GLN A 163 -10.55 10.42 4.93
C GLN A 163 -9.51 11.54 5.00
N ASP A 164 -8.46 11.36 5.81
CA ASP A 164 -7.34 12.30 5.84
C ASP A 164 -6.63 12.39 4.48
N TRP A 165 -6.29 11.26 3.86
CA TRP A 165 -5.65 11.22 2.53
C TRP A 165 -6.51 11.90 1.47
N ASP A 166 -7.80 11.63 1.44
CA ASP A 166 -8.75 12.17 0.45
C ASP A 166 -9.09 13.65 0.69
N SER A 167 -8.64 14.23 1.80
CA SER A 167 -8.74 15.67 2.07
C SER A 167 -7.66 16.51 1.38
N TYR A 168 -6.65 15.86 0.79
CA TYR A 168 -5.57 16.52 0.05
C TYR A 168 -5.74 16.37 -1.46
N GLU A 169 -5.37 17.39 -2.20
CA GLU A 169 -5.45 17.44 -3.68
C GLU A 169 -4.58 16.38 -4.40
N THR A 170 -3.67 15.74 -3.68
CA THR A 170 -2.88 14.61 -4.18
C THR A 170 -3.68 13.32 -4.31
N SER A 171 -4.82 13.21 -3.61
CA SER A 171 -5.71 12.06 -3.75
C SER A 171 -6.55 12.17 -5.02
N TRP A 172 -6.72 11.03 -5.70
CA TRP A 172 -7.65 10.94 -6.85
C TRP A 172 -9.12 10.98 -6.43
N ASP A 173 -9.41 10.72 -5.16
CA ASP A 173 -10.75 10.79 -4.57
C ASP A 173 -10.99 12.14 -3.88
N PHE A 174 -10.08 13.11 -4.02
CA PHE A 174 -10.25 14.47 -3.48
C PHE A 174 -11.52 15.11 -4.00
N LYS A 175 -12.33 15.60 -3.09
CA LYS A 175 -13.57 16.34 -3.41
C LYS A 175 -13.48 17.79 -2.98
N GLN A 176 -13.00 18.01 -1.76
CA GLN A 176 -12.82 19.34 -1.19
C GLN A 176 -11.96 19.26 0.09
N SER A 177 -11.26 20.34 0.41
CA SER A 177 -10.53 20.46 1.66
C SER A 177 -11.46 20.50 2.86
N LEU A 178 -11.08 19.86 3.95
CA LEU A 178 -11.81 19.91 5.23
C LEU A 178 -11.98 21.34 5.75
N LEU A 179 -11.04 22.24 5.43
CA LEU A 179 -11.07 23.65 5.83
C LEU A 179 -12.24 24.42 5.19
N VAL A 180 -12.72 23.99 4.02
CA VAL A 180 -13.82 24.65 3.31
C VAL A 180 -15.19 24.25 3.88
N ASN A 181 -15.27 23.08 4.53
CA ASN A 181 -16.51 22.56 5.12
C ASN A 181 -16.84 23.11 6.52
N GLY A 182 -15.87 23.74 7.18
CA GLY A 182 -16.08 24.32 8.50
C GLY A 182 -16.96 25.57 8.42
N LYS A 183 -18.22 25.48 8.87
CA LYS A 183 -19.10 26.66 9.05
C LYS A 183 -18.54 27.68 10.05
N ASN A 184 -17.49 27.33 10.81
CA ASN A 184 -16.72 28.21 11.70
C ASN A 184 -15.27 27.74 11.69
N LEU A 185 -14.33 28.62 11.31
CA LEU A 185 -12.89 28.40 11.40
C LEU A 185 -12.41 28.01 12.82
N THR A 186 -13.16 28.37 13.85
CA THR A 186 -12.87 28.00 15.25
C THR A 186 -13.09 26.53 15.56
N ALA A 187 -14.00 25.83 14.85
CA ALA A 187 -14.26 24.41 15.06
C ALA A 187 -13.26 23.48 14.37
N ALA A 188 -12.41 24.01 13.49
CA ALA A 188 -11.38 23.25 12.80
C ALA A 188 -10.05 23.19 13.61
N TYR A 189 -9.93 23.92 14.71
CA TYR A 189 -8.74 24.02 15.55
C TYR A 189 -8.96 23.51 17.00
N THR A 190 -10.12 22.96 17.32
CA THR A 190 -10.40 22.26 18.58
C THR A 190 -10.51 20.77 18.38
#